data_fc92cf0238e7cd87bf24028ad00404dc
#
_entry.id   fc92cf0238e7cd87bf24028ad00404dc
#
_cell.length_a   1.000
_cell.length_b   1.000
_cell.length_c   1.000
_cell.angle_alpha   90.00
_cell.angle_beta   90.00
_cell.angle_gamma   90.00
#
_symmetry.space_group_name_H-M   'P 1'
#
loop_
_entity.id
_entity.type
_entity.pdbx_description
1 polymer ?
#
loop_
_entity_poly.entity_id
_entity_poly.type
_entity_poly.pdbx_seq_one_letter_code
_entity_poly.pdbx_strand_id
1 'polypeptide(L)'
;MVLRIRQGGFTLVELMVTITILAILAAVAVPNLTSFIVNSQLRGAISTLQSDAMNARAEAIKSAKTVVLRPLVAATGWTSGWQTVVLDNAGNDLQTIASREPSSDYLTIGKDNVGGLIRYDSAGYTRNATGAFIAGCIRFDAGYTARVSALVLDAAGRPRTCTSPSTINSSCCV
;
A
#
# COMPACT_ATOMS: atom_id res chain seq x y z
N MET A 1 30.40 -58.90 1.72
CA MET A 1 31.38 -57.84 1.36
C MET A 1 30.73 -56.50 1.72
N VAL A 2 31.12 -55.91 2.87
CA VAL A 2 30.53 -54.65 3.38
C VAL A 2 31.43 -53.52 2.90
N LEU A 3 30.90 -52.65 2.00
CA LEU A 3 31.58 -51.44 1.57
C LEU A 3 31.58 -50.43 2.74
N ARG A 4 32.76 -50.23 3.34
CA ARG A 4 33.01 -49.13 4.28
C ARG A 4 33.10 -47.82 3.49
N ILE A 5 32.02 -47.02 3.54
CA ILE A 5 32.06 -45.65 3.06
C ILE A 5 32.95 -44.83 4.01
N ARG A 6 34.06 -44.31 3.50
CA ARG A 6 34.90 -43.37 4.24
C ARG A 6 34.12 -42.06 4.43
N GLN A 7 33.77 -41.74 5.66
CA GLN A 7 33.29 -40.42 6.03
C GLN A 7 34.48 -39.44 6.04
N GLY A 8 34.60 -38.64 5.00
CA GLY A 8 35.51 -37.51 4.96
C GLY A 8 34.90 -36.34 5.75
N GLY A 9 35.59 -35.87 6.79
CA GLY A 9 35.24 -34.66 7.52
C GLY A 9 35.74 -33.42 6.77
N PHE A 10 35.02 -32.28 6.92
CA PHE A 10 35.44 -30.97 6.41
C PHE A 10 36.71 -30.49 7.14
N THR A 11 37.63 -29.87 6.39
CA THR A 11 38.79 -29.22 6.98
C THR A 11 38.41 -27.83 7.52
N LEU A 12 39.12 -27.35 8.54
CA LEU A 12 38.93 -26.02 9.11
C LEU A 12 39.12 -24.92 8.05
N VAL A 13 40.07 -25.09 7.15
CA VAL A 13 40.37 -24.16 6.05
C VAL A 13 39.22 -24.11 5.06
N GLU A 14 38.63 -25.24 4.70
CA GLU A 14 37.46 -25.31 3.80
C GLU A 14 36.25 -24.60 4.38
N LEU A 15 36.04 -24.74 5.70
CA LEU A 15 34.98 -23.98 6.39
C LEU A 15 35.24 -22.46 6.34
N MET A 16 36.50 -22.04 6.61
CA MET A 16 36.85 -20.61 6.57
C MET A 16 36.66 -20.00 5.17
N VAL A 17 37.03 -20.72 4.12
CA VAL A 17 36.85 -20.27 2.73
C VAL A 17 35.34 -20.16 2.40
N THR A 18 34.55 -21.16 2.79
CA THR A 18 33.10 -21.14 2.51
C THR A 18 32.38 -20.00 3.20
N ILE A 19 32.65 -19.73 4.49
CA ILE A 19 32.03 -18.60 5.20
C ILE A 19 32.46 -17.23 4.63
N THR A 20 33.73 -17.13 4.17
CA THR A 20 34.20 -15.89 3.54
C THR A 20 33.48 -15.63 2.24
N ILE A 21 33.31 -16.63 1.39
CA ILE A 21 32.55 -16.50 0.15
C ILE A 21 31.08 -16.16 0.44
N LEU A 22 30.46 -16.83 1.42
CA LEU A 22 29.08 -16.53 1.84
C LEU A 22 28.93 -15.11 2.35
N ALA A 23 29.89 -14.58 3.12
CA ALA A 23 29.86 -13.21 3.61
C ALA A 23 29.91 -12.18 2.47
N ILE A 24 30.75 -12.42 1.46
CA ILE A 24 30.84 -11.54 0.27
C ILE A 24 29.52 -11.56 -0.51
N LEU A 25 28.94 -12.74 -0.74
CA LEU A 25 27.66 -12.86 -1.44
C LEU A 25 26.51 -12.21 -0.66
N ALA A 26 26.47 -12.37 0.66
CA ALA A 26 25.47 -11.76 1.53
C ALA A 26 25.56 -10.24 1.50
N ALA A 27 26.75 -9.64 1.48
CA ALA A 27 26.94 -8.20 1.44
C ALA A 27 26.31 -7.55 0.19
N VAL A 28 26.24 -8.27 -0.92
CA VAL A 28 25.62 -7.79 -2.17
C VAL A 28 24.11 -8.12 -2.22
N ALA A 29 23.73 -9.28 -1.68
CA ALA A 29 22.34 -9.77 -1.77
C ALA A 29 21.39 -9.02 -0.83
N VAL A 30 21.82 -8.70 0.40
CA VAL A 30 20.95 -8.10 1.43
C VAL A 30 20.34 -6.74 1.00
N PRO A 31 21.10 -5.74 0.49
CA PRO A 31 20.50 -4.45 0.12
C PRO A 31 19.48 -4.58 -1.02
N ASN A 32 19.74 -5.47 -1.98
CA ASN A 32 18.81 -5.71 -3.09
C ASN A 32 17.51 -6.35 -2.62
N LEU A 33 17.59 -7.30 -1.67
CA LEU A 33 16.41 -7.96 -1.10
C LEU A 33 15.52 -6.98 -0.33
N THR A 34 16.10 -6.08 0.47
CA THR A 34 15.36 -5.06 1.20
C THR A 34 14.58 -4.16 0.24
N SER A 35 15.22 -3.66 -0.82
CA SER A 35 14.57 -2.86 -1.84
C SER A 35 13.42 -3.61 -2.54
N PHE A 36 13.59 -4.90 -2.80
CA PHE A 36 12.54 -5.74 -3.39
C PHE A 36 11.34 -5.89 -2.45
N ILE A 37 11.58 -6.17 -1.16
CA ILE A 37 10.52 -6.32 -0.16
C ILE A 37 9.72 -5.02 -0.02
N VAL A 38 10.39 -3.87 0.16
CA VAL A 38 9.73 -2.57 0.31
C VAL A 38 8.91 -2.20 -0.92
N ASN A 39 9.44 -2.42 -2.14
CA ASN A 39 8.69 -2.20 -3.38
C ASN A 39 7.47 -3.15 -3.52
N SER A 40 7.58 -4.37 -3.02
CA SER A 40 6.44 -5.32 -3.00
C SER A 40 5.35 -4.86 -2.04
N GLN A 41 5.73 -4.40 -0.85
CA GLN A 41 4.81 -3.84 0.14
C GLN A 41 4.11 -2.59 -0.38
N LEU A 42 4.84 -1.68 -1.03
CA LEU A 42 4.28 -0.49 -1.65
C LEU A 42 3.19 -0.84 -2.68
N ARG A 43 3.48 -1.77 -3.58
CA ARG A 43 2.49 -2.23 -4.58
C ARG A 43 1.31 -2.93 -3.94
N GLY A 44 1.56 -3.76 -2.92
CA GLY A 44 0.51 -4.43 -2.16
C GLY A 44 -0.44 -3.46 -1.48
N ALA A 45 0.08 -2.45 -0.78
CA ALA A 45 -0.71 -1.43 -0.10
C ALA A 45 -1.63 -0.67 -1.07
N ILE A 46 -1.07 -0.19 -2.19
CA ILE A 46 -1.85 0.53 -3.20
C ILE A 46 -2.90 -0.35 -3.87
N SER A 47 -2.57 -1.60 -4.20
CA SER A 47 -3.51 -2.55 -4.78
C SER A 47 -4.67 -2.85 -3.83
N THR A 48 -4.38 -3.01 -2.54
CA THR A 48 -5.39 -3.22 -1.51
C THR A 48 -6.28 -1.98 -1.36
N LEU A 49 -5.69 -0.78 -1.29
CA LEU A 49 -6.44 0.47 -1.21
C LEU A 49 -7.34 0.68 -2.43
N GLN A 50 -6.85 0.35 -3.63
CA GLN A 50 -7.67 0.38 -4.86
C GLN A 50 -8.85 -0.58 -4.78
N SER A 51 -8.62 -1.81 -4.34
CA SER A 51 -9.67 -2.81 -4.18
C SER A 51 -10.73 -2.36 -3.16
N ASP A 52 -10.28 -1.84 -2.01
CA ASP A 52 -11.19 -1.34 -0.97
C ASP A 52 -11.96 -0.10 -1.45
N ALA A 53 -11.35 0.78 -2.27
CA ALA A 53 -12.05 1.91 -2.90
C ALA A 53 -13.12 1.45 -3.92
N MET A 54 -12.82 0.41 -4.71
CA MET A 54 -13.81 -0.20 -5.61
C MET A 54 -14.97 -0.84 -4.83
N ASN A 55 -14.67 -1.55 -3.75
CA ASN A 55 -15.67 -2.17 -2.89
C ASN A 55 -16.52 -1.11 -2.18
N ALA A 56 -15.92 -0.03 -1.68
CA ALA A 56 -16.64 1.10 -1.08
C ALA A 56 -17.62 1.75 -2.08
N ARG A 57 -17.16 1.95 -3.31
CA ARG A 57 -18.00 2.45 -4.39
C ARG A 57 -19.18 1.51 -4.70
N ALA A 58 -18.91 0.23 -4.84
CA ALA A 58 -19.94 -0.79 -5.12
C ALA A 58 -20.97 -0.86 -3.98
N GLU A 59 -20.54 -0.77 -2.73
CA GLU A 59 -21.43 -0.79 -1.58
C GLU A 59 -22.26 0.50 -1.50
N ALA A 60 -21.71 1.67 -1.84
CA ALA A 60 -22.46 2.93 -1.91
C ALA A 60 -23.62 2.85 -2.92
N ILE A 61 -23.36 2.29 -4.09
CA ILE A 61 -24.39 2.08 -5.13
C ILE A 61 -25.42 1.05 -4.66
N LYS A 62 -24.97 -0.07 -4.10
CA LYS A 62 -25.82 -1.18 -3.66
C LYS A 62 -26.75 -0.78 -2.50
N SER A 63 -26.21 -0.10 -1.49
CA SER A 63 -26.95 0.31 -0.29
C SER A 63 -27.73 1.63 -0.47
N ALA A 64 -27.51 2.34 -1.58
CA ALA A 64 -28.01 3.70 -1.83
C ALA A 64 -27.65 4.69 -0.71
N LYS A 65 -26.50 4.48 -0.06
CA LYS A 65 -25.98 5.28 1.07
C LYS A 65 -24.62 5.87 0.75
N THR A 66 -24.22 6.85 1.55
CA THR A 66 -22.84 7.35 1.52
C THR A 66 -21.91 6.33 2.16
N VAL A 67 -20.81 5.99 1.47
CA VAL A 67 -19.73 5.15 1.99
C VAL A 67 -18.45 5.95 2.01
N VAL A 68 -17.72 5.86 3.12
CA VAL A 68 -16.47 6.59 3.32
C VAL A 68 -15.33 5.59 3.55
N LEU A 69 -14.26 5.79 2.82
CA LEU A 69 -12.97 5.17 3.06
C LEU A 69 -12.06 6.22 3.69
N ARG A 70 -11.58 5.97 4.91
CA ARG A 70 -10.82 6.96 5.70
C ARG A 70 -9.69 6.28 6.48
N PRO A 71 -8.61 7.01 6.81
CA PRO A 71 -7.56 6.51 7.71
C PRO A 71 -8.12 6.08 9.07
N LEU A 72 -7.46 5.10 9.70
CA LEU A 72 -7.78 4.70 11.08
C LEU A 72 -7.43 5.80 12.07
N VAL A 73 -6.31 6.48 11.86
CA VAL A 73 -5.86 7.62 12.66
C VAL A 73 -5.68 8.82 11.74
N ALA A 74 -6.52 9.84 11.91
CA ALA A 74 -6.50 11.02 11.05
C ALA A 74 -5.17 11.78 11.11
N ALA A 75 -4.50 11.81 12.26
CA ALA A 75 -3.24 12.52 12.46
C ALA A 75 -2.06 11.91 11.67
N THR A 76 -2.03 10.58 11.50
CA THR A 76 -1.00 9.85 10.76
C THR A 76 -1.42 9.54 9.33
N GLY A 77 -2.70 9.77 9.00
CA GLY A 77 -3.22 9.56 7.67
C GLY A 77 -3.24 8.08 7.23
N TRP A 78 -3.19 7.86 5.94
CA TRP A 78 -3.35 6.54 5.30
C TRP A 78 -2.28 5.49 5.67
N THR A 79 -1.14 5.91 6.21
CA THR A 79 -0.11 4.97 6.69
C THR A 79 -0.51 4.29 7.99
N SER A 80 -1.48 4.83 8.73
CA SER A 80 -2.05 4.16 9.91
C SER A 80 -2.96 2.98 9.57
N GLY A 81 -3.15 2.69 8.31
CA GLY A 81 -4.22 1.83 7.82
C GLY A 81 -5.49 2.61 7.55
N TRP A 82 -6.54 1.92 7.14
CA TRP A 82 -7.81 2.55 6.76
C TRP A 82 -9.01 1.68 7.06
N GLN A 83 -10.17 2.30 7.09
CA GLN A 83 -11.45 1.62 7.24
C GLN A 83 -12.46 2.12 6.22
N THR A 84 -13.35 1.22 5.80
CA THR A 84 -14.50 1.50 4.95
C THR A 84 -15.76 1.45 5.79
N VAL A 85 -16.52 2.55 5.81
CA VAL A 85 -17.68 2.73 6.67
C VAL A 85 -18.87 3.21 5.85
N VAL A 86 -20.05 2.59 6.07
CA VAL A 86 -21.33 3.10 5.58
C VAL A 86 -21.83 4.16 6.56
N LEU A 87 -22.27 5.31 6.05
CA LEU A 87 -22.86 6.36 6.86
C LEU A 87 -24.38 6.31 6.84
N ASP A 88 -25.00 6.76 7.92
CA ASP A 88 -26.43 7.07 7.96
C ASP A 88 -26.72 8.42 7.28
N ASN A 89 -27.99 8.80 7.21
CA ASN A 89 -28.43 10.08 6.61
C ASN A 89 -27.96 11.31 7.41
N ALA A 90 -27.60 11.13 8.67
CA ALA A 90 -27.07 12.18 9.54
C ALA A 90 -25.54 12.30 9.43
N GLY A 91 -24.89 11.37 8.72
CA GLY A 91 -23.44 11.33 8.54
C GLY A 91 -22.68 10.56 9.64
N ASN A 92 -23.38 9.83 10.50
CA ASN A 92 -22.76 9.00 11.50
C ASN A 92 -22.41 7.62 10.96
N ASP A 93 -21.49 6.95 11.60
CA ASP A 93 -21.07 5.60 11.26
C ASP A 93 -22.23 4.60 11.52
N LEU A 94 -22.74 3.99 10.46
CA LEU A 94 -23.76 2.96 10.55
C LEU A 94 -23.15 1.56 10.64
N GLN A 95 -22.18 1.28 9.78
CA GLN A 95 -21.55 -0.03 9.68
C GLN A 95 -20.14 0.08 9.13
N THR A 96 -19.17 -0.54 9.79
CA THR A 96 -17.84 -0.76 9.23
C THR A 96 -17.85 -2.02 8.37
N ILE A 97 -17.50 -1.87 7.08
CA ILE A 97 -17.45 -2.98 6.12
C ILE A 97 -16.09 -3.68 6.18
N ALA A 98 -15.02 -2.89 6.26
CA ALA A 98 -13.65 -3.39 6.27
C ALA A 98 -12.77 -2.47 7.10
N SER A 99 -11.75 -3.06 7.74
CA SER A 99 -10.67 -2.35 8.41
C SER A 99 -9.36 -3.00 8.02
N ARG A 100 -8.37 -2.18 7.70
CA ARG A 100 -7.02 -2.60 7.31
C ARG A 100 -6.02 -1.94 8.21
N GLU A 101 -5.17 -2.74 8.82
CA GLU A 101 -4.03 -2.25 9.58
C GLU A 101 -2.91 -1.74 8.67
N PRO A 102 -1.94 -0.98 9.21
CA PRO A 102 -0.80 -0.49 8.45
C PRO A 102 -0.06 -1.64 7.77
N SER A 103 0.27 -1.46 6.51
CA SER A 103 0.95 -2.51 5.74
C SER A 103 2.46 -2.53 5.95
N SER A 104 3.06 -1.45 6.44
CA SER A 104 4.51 -1.35 6.65
C SER A 104 4.91 -0.01 7.27
N ASP A 105 5.92 -0.04 8.15
CA ASP A 105 6.56 1.16 8.74
C ASP A 105 7.43 1.93 7.74
N TYR A 106 7.70 1.35 6.58
CA TYR A 106 8.55 1.95 5.54
C TYR A 106 7.78 2.83 4.55
N LEU A 107 6.45 2.86 4.65
CA LEU A 107 5.61 3.64 3.77
C LEU A 107 5.29 4.99 4.39
N THR A 108 5.48 6.05 3.61
CA THR A 108 5.10 7.42 3.97
C THR A 108 4.11 7.99 2.97
N ILE A 109 3.32 8.98 3.39
CA ILE A 109 2.43 9.69 2.47
C ILE A 109 3.21 10.84 1.85
N GLY A 110 3.44 10.76 0.53
CA GLY A 110 4.05 11.85 -0.22
C GLY A 110 3.06 12.93 -0.62
N LYS A 111 1.79 12.58 -0.85
CA LYS A 111 0.70 13.51 -1.20
C LYS A 111 -0.67 12.90 -0.91
N ASP A 112 -1.53 13.71 -0.31
CA ASP A 112 -2.97 13.45 -0.18
C ASP A 112 -3.72 14.73 -0.56
N ASN A 113 -4.41 14.71 -1.67
CA ASN A 113 -5.26 15.82 -2.13
C ASN A 113 -6.73 15.40 -2.30
N VAL A 114 -7.13 14.26 -1.72
CA VAL A 114 -8.54 13.87 -1.62
C VAL A 114 -9.20 14.38 -0.33
N GLY A 115 -8.47 15.17 0.47
CA GLY A 115 -9.00 15.77 1.69
C GLY A 115 -9.05 14.83 2.90
N GLY A 116 -8.12 13.89 2.98
CA GLY A 116 -7.98 12.96 4.11
C GLY A 116 -8.97 11.81 4.12
N LEU A 117 -9.94 11.76 3.19
CA LEU A 117 -10.90 10.66 3.05
C LEU A 117 -11.44 10.57 1.61
N ILE A 118 -11.88 9.39 1.22
CA ILE A 118 -12.61 9.15 -0.03
C ILE A 118 -14.07 8.92 0.34
N ARG A 119 -14.96 9.76 -0.15
CA ARG A 119 -16.41 9.66 0.07
C ARG A 119 -17.10 9.34 -1.24
N TYR A 120 -17.85 8.25 -1.26
CA TYR A 120 -18.73 7.87 -2.37
C TYR A 120 -20.18 8.19 -2.03
N ASP A 121 -20.87 8.85 -2.96
CA ASP A 121 -22.33 9.03 -2.87
C ASP A 121 -23.08 7.78 -3.37
N SER A 122 -24.40 7.76 -3.21
CA SER A 122 -25.26 6.64 -3.63
C SER A 122 -25.23 6.34 -5.14
N ALA A 123 -24.71 7.25 -5.95
CA ALA A 123 -24.54 7.07 -7.38
C ALA A 123 -23.11 6.61 -7.74
N GLY A 124 -22.21 6.46 -6.73
CA GLY A 124 -20.85 6.02 -6.90
C GLY A 124 -19.86 7.10 -7.37
N TYR A 125 -20.23 8.39 -7.26
CA TYR A 125 -19.32 9.50 -7.51
C TYR A 125 -18.56 9.89 -6.25
N THR A 126 -17.35 10.39 -6.45
CA THR A 126 -16.56 10.93 -5.34
C THR A 126 -16.99 12.35 -4.99
N ARG A 127 -17.21 12.59 -3.68
CA ARG A 127 -17.66 13.88 -3.15
C ARG A 127 -16.76 14.37 -2.01
N ASN A 128 -16.58 15.66 -1.91
CA ASN A 128 -16.01 16.30 -0.73
C ASN A 128 -17.07 16.52 0.38
N ALA A 129 -16.66 17.12 1.49
CA ALA A 129 -17.56 17.40 2.61
C ALA A 129 -18.72 18.37 2.25
N THR A 130 -18.51 19.22 1.25
CA THR A 130 -19.53 20.18 0.78
C THR A 130 -20.44 19.62 -0.33
N GLY A 131 -20.23 18.34 -0.71
CA GLY A 131 -21.01 17.67 -1.76
C GLY A 131 -20.53 17.93 -3.18
N ALA A 132 -19.47 18.71 -3.40
CA ALA A 132 -18.89 18.92 -4.71
C ALA A 132 -18.13 17.67 -5.19
N PHE A 133 -18.06 17.44 -6.50
CA PHE A 133 -17.24 16.40 -7.08
C PHE A 133 -15.76 16.63 -6.76
N ILE A 134 -15.06 15.56 -6.41
CA ILE A 134 -13.64 15.62 -6.15
C ILE A 134 -12.90 14.58 -7.01
N ALA A 135 -11.79 15.03 -7.57
CA ALA A 135 -10.77 14.16 -8.16
C ALA A 135 -9.46 14.40 -7.44
N GLY A 136 -8.66 13.39 -7.26
CA GLY A 136 -7.41 13.53 -6.54
C GLY A 136 -6.59 12.27 -6.48
N CYS A 137 -5.58 12.27 -5.63
CA CYS A 137 -4.76 11.11 -5.42
C CYS A 137 -4.25 10.99 -3.98
N ILE A 138 -3.93 9.76 -3.63
CA ILE A 138 -3.18 9.40 -2.43
C ILE A 138 -1.89 8.75 -2.92
N ARG A 139 -0.75 9.37 -2.64
CA ARG A 139 0.56 8.89 -3.02
C ARG A 139 1.29 8.34 -1.82
N PHE A 140 1.80 7.13 -1.96
CA PHE A 140 2.71 6.50 -1.01
C PHE A 140 4.12 6.52 -1.56
N ASP A 141 5.06 6.88 -0.71
CA ASP A 141 6.49 6.85 -0.96
C ASP A 141 7.11 5.75 -0.11
N ALA A 142 8.06 5.03 -0.70
CA ALA A 142 8.86 4.06 0.02
C ALA A 142 10.23 4.69 0.30
N GLY A 143 10.52 4.99 1.56
CA GLY A 143 11.72 5.73 1.98
C GLY A 143 13.06 5.11 1.59
N TYR A 144 13.09 3.82 1.23
CA TYR A 144 14.27 3.07 0.82
C TYR A 144 14.47 2.93 -0.69
N THR A 145 13.49 3.34 -1.48
CA THR A 145 13.54 3.17 -2.93
C THR A 145 13.08 4.44 -3.63
N ALA A 146 13.62 4.67 -4.84
CA ALA A 146 13.17 5.77 -5.68
C ALA A 146 11.83 5.47 -6.39
N ARG A 147 10.95 4.67 -5.77
CA ARG A 147 9.64 4.32 -6.34
C ARG A 147 8.52 4.88 -5.48
N VAL A 148 7.52 5.37 -6.18
CA VAL A 148 6.27 5.84 -5.60
C VAL A 148 5.11 5.12 -6.25
N SER A 149 4.04 4.92 -5.50
CA SER A 149 2.77 4.43 -6.04
C SER A 149 1.63 5.29 -5.54
N ALA A 150 0.68 5.58 -6.41
CA ALA A 150 -0.45 6.39 -6.08
C ALA A 150 -1.77 5.73 -6.48
N LEU A 151 -2.79 5.94 -5.65
CA LEU A 151 -4.18 5.77 -6.02
C LEU A 151 -4.67 7.09 -6.58
N VAL A 152 -5.15 7.08 -7.81
CA VAL A 152 -5.74 8.24 -8.50
C VAL A 152 -7.24 8.03 -8.61
N LEU A 153 -8.00 9.01 -8.19
CA LEU A 153 -9.45 9.03 -8.25
C LEU A 153 -9.91 10.07 -9.26
N ASP A 154 -10.76 9.70 -10.18
CA ASP A 154 -11.48 10.64 -11.01
C ASP A 154 -12.81 11.07 -10.34
N ALA A 155 -13.39 12.17 -10.80
CA ALA A 155 -14.67 12.67 -10.28
C ALA A 155 -15.84 11.70 -10.48
N ALA A 156 -15.72 10.75 -11.42
CA ALA A 156 -16.68 9.67 -11.61
C ALA A 156 -16.53 8.53 -10.58
N GLY A 157 -15.61 8.67 -9.62
CA GLY A 157 -15.39 7.69 -8.54
C GLY A 157 -14.61 6.46 -8.96
N ARG A 158 -13.90 6.50 -10.09
CA ARG A 158 -13.10 5.37 -10.57
C ARG A 158 -11.69 5.42 -10.02
N PRO A 159 -11.28 4.47 -9.15
CA PRO A 159 -9.92 4.39 -8.66
C PRO A 159 -9.01 3.74 -9.71
N ARG A 160 -7.84 4.33 -9.92
CA ARG A 160 -6.75 3.79 -10.75
C ARG A 160 -5.45 3.84 -9.97
N THR A 161 -4.57 2.90 -10.23
CA THR A 161 -3.22 2.93 -9.64
C THR A 161 -2.20 3.33 -10.69
N CYS A 162 -1.17 4.01 -10.22
CA CYS A 162 0.02 4.23 -11.01
C CYS A 162 1.27 4.03 -10.16
N THR A 163 2.35 3.62 -10.79
CA THR A 163 3.68 3.48 -10.17
C THR A 163 4.68 4.18 -11.04
N SER A 164 5.48 5.03 -10.43
CA SER A 164 6.47 5.84 -11.14
C SER A 164 7.77 5.93 -10.35
N PRO A 165 8.93 6.21 -11.00
CA PRO A 165 10.11 6.66 -10.29
C PRO A 165 9.83 7.94 -9.49
N SER A 166 10.45 8.08 -8.31
CA SER A 166 10.23 9.21 -7.39
C SER A 166 10.59 10.60 -7.95
N THR A 167 11.30 10.63 -9.08
CA THR A 167 11.71 11.85 -9.76
C THR A 167 10.57 12.61 -10.43
N ILE A 168 9.38 12.03 -10.53
CA ILE A 168 8.21 12.74 -11.04
C ILE A 168 7.62 13.56 -9.90
N ASN A 169 7.98 14.84 -9.90
CA ASN A 169 7.56 15.86 -8.97
C ASN A 169 6.03 15.93 -8.81
N SER A 170 5.59 15.97 -7.55
CA SER A 170 4.34 16.58 -7.04
C SER A 170 3.00 16.29 -7.74
N SER A 171 2.97 15.75 -8.91
CA SER A 171 1.73 15.34 -9.59
C SER A 171 1.47 13.85 -9.36
N CYS A 172 0.22 13.53 -9.09
CA CYS A 172 -0.25 12.17 -9.08
C CYS A 172 -0.13 11.64 -10.50
N CYS A 173 0.89 10.85 -10.79
CA CYS A 173 1.08 10.17 -12.07
C CYS A 173 0.19 10.70 -13.23
N VAL A 174 0.63 11.74 -13.86
CA VAL A 174 0.07 12.21 -15.13
C VAL A 174 1.06 11.86 -16.23
#